data_85b4bdcd5d41bfdc549bd124206782e8
#
_entry.id   85b4bdcd5d41bfdc549bd124206782e8
#
_cell.length_a   1.000
_cell.length_b   1.000
_cell.length_c   1.000
_cell.angle_alpha   90.00
_cell.angle_beta   90.00
_cell.angle_gamma   90.00
#
_symmetry.space_group_name_H-M   'P 1'
#
loop_
_entity.id
_entity.type
_entity.pdbx_description
1 polymer ?
#
loop_
_entity_poly.entity_id
_entity_poly.type
_entity_poly.pdbx_seq_one_letter_code
_entity_poly.pdbx_strand_id
1 'polypeptide(L)'
;MKNRIAVYGTLKRGRGNWNYFLKDSSTYVGTGRTVVKRHITNGGGFPFVSQTPYENGVHVLVEIYLVDDETLESLNSLEGYSYPNCAYNLYERGEIEVYSNSEDKVVNCTIYYKDITSPANFGNTYMAEDGNWEDTQTEDEVMSPNNIINEKLNQTSETWKNIFING
;
A
#
# COMPACT_ATOMS: atom_id res chain seq x y z
N MET A 1 8.78 -19.96 -8.96
CA MET A 1 7.43 -19.41 -9.17
C MET A 1 7.40 -17.96 -8.72
N LYS A 2 6.79 -17.09 -9.49
CA LYS A 2 6.72 -15.67 -9.14
C LYS A 2 5.44 -15.36 -8.38
N ASN A 3 5.57 -14.56 -7.32
CA ASN A 3 4.45 -14.09 -6.53
C ASN A 3 4.18 -12.64 -6.91
N ARG A 4 2.91 -12.30 -7.12
CA ARG A 4 2.50 -10.91 -7.37
C ARG A 4 2.19 -10.25 -6.03
N ILE A 5 2.92 -9.18 -5.71
CA ILE A 5 2.73 -8.44 -4.46
C ILE A 5 2.28 -7.01 -4.73
N ALA A 6 1.45 -6.48 -3.83
CA ALA A 6 1.02 -5.08 -3.86
C ALA A 6 1.64 -4.36 -2.66
N VAL A 7 2.35 -3.28 -2.91
CA VAL A 7 2.99 -2.49 -1.88
C VAL A 7 2.44 -1.06 -1.91
N TYR A 8 2.21 -0.49 -0.73
CA TYR A 8 1.56 0.82 -0.62
C TYR A 8 2.30 1.80 0.31
N GLY A 9 3.42 1.38 0.90
CA GLY A 9 4.15 2.16 1.89
C GLY A 9 5.64 2.24 1.63
N THR A 10 6.43 1.84 2.62
CA THR A 10 7.89 1.98 2.60
C THR A 10 8.59 1.11 1.55
N LEU A 11 7.89 0.14 0.97
CA LEU A 11 8.39 -0.67 -0.14
C LEU A 11 8.13 -0.04 -1.51
N LYS A 12 7.46 1.10 -1.58
CA LYS A 12 7.26 1.79 -2.85
C LYS A 12 8.59 2.29 -3.41
N ARG A 13 8.66 2.35 -4.74
CA ARG A 13 9.85 2.68 -5.51
C ARG A 13 10.55 3.93 -5.00
N GLY A 14 11.85 3.85 -4.82
CA GLY A 14 12.69 4.96 -4.37
C GLY A 14 12.81 5.11 -2.87
N ARG A 15 12.08 4.32 -2.09
CA ARG A 15 12.19 4.36 -0.64
C ARG A 15 13.26 3.38 -0.13
N GLY A 16 13.67 3.55 1.14
CA GLY A 16 14.77 2.75 1.70
C GLY A 16 14.53 1.25 1.65
N ASN A 17 13.34 0.79 2.03
CA ASN A 17 13.01 -0.63 2.01
C ASN A 17 12.95 -1.19 0.58
N TRP A 18 12.49 -0.40 -0.37
CA TRP A 18 12.52 -0.79 -1.78
C TRP A 18 13.94 -1.06 -2.25
N ASN A 19 14.90 -0.22 -1.88
CA ASN A 19 16.31 -0.40 -2.25
C ASN A 19 16.85 -1.75 -1.78
N TYR A 20 16.50 -2.16 -0.56
CA TYR A 20 17.02 -3.38 0.03
C TYR A 20 16.30 -4.64 -0.45
N PHE A 21 15.00 -4.58 -0.64
CA PHE A 21 14.17 -5.78 -0.80
C PHE A 21 13.65 -6.00 -2.22
N LEU A 22 13.42 -4.94 -2.98
CA LEU A 22 12.75 -5.06 -4.28
C LEU A 22 13.59 -4.64 -5.48
N LYS A 23 14.46 -3.67 -5.34
CA LYS A 23 15.16 -3.06 -6.47
C LYS A 23 15.84 -4.08 -7.39
N ASP A 24 16.59 -5.01 -6.83
CA ASP A 24 17.38 -5.99 -7.59
C ASP A 24 16.80 -7.40 -7.55
N SER A 25 15.70 -7.62 -6.81
CA SER A 25 15.12 -8.93 -6.53
C SER A 25 13.68 -9.06 -7.02
N SER A 26 13.20 -8.13 -7.81
CA SER A 26 11.82 -8.12 -8.28
C SER A 26 11.70 -7.59 -9.69
N THR A 27 10.53 -7.84 -10.29
CA THR A 27 10.13 -7.22 -11.55
C THR A 27 8.98 -6.27 -11.27
N TYR A 28 9.18 -5.00 -11.59
CA TYR A 28 8.11 -4.00 -11.47
C TYR A 28 7.09 -4.18 -12.57
N VAL A 29 5.82 -4.35 -12.19
CA VAL A 29 4.71 -4.52 -13.13
C VAL A 29 4.04 -3.18 -13.45
N GLY A 30 3.87 -2.33 -12.46
CA GLY A 30 3.21 -1.03 -12.62
C GLY A 30 2.42 -0.66 -11.38
N THR A 31 1.63 0.40 -11.50
CA THR A 31 0.74 0.84 -10.43
C THR A 31 -0.64 0.23 -10.59
N GLY A 32 -1.41 0.27 -9.52
CA GLY A 32 -2.80 -0.16 -9.52
C GLY A 32 -3.54 0.42 -8.32
N ARG A 33 -4.83 0.08 -8.23
CA ARG A 33 -5.64 0.48 -7.09
C ARG A 33 -6.47 -0.70 -6.61
N THR A 34 -6.69 -0.76 -5.30
CA THR A 34 -7.57 -1.77 -4.72
C THR A 34 -8.98 -1.63 -5.31
N VAL A 35 -9.57 -2.75 -5.71
CA VAL A 35 -10.92 -2.77 -6.29
C VAL A 35 -11.96 -2.35 -5.27
N VAL A 36 -11.78 -2.76 -4.03
CA VAL A 36 -12.66 -2.43 -2.91
C VAL A 36 -12.01 -1.34 -2.07
N LYS A 37 -12.81 -0.38 -1.62
CA LYS A 37 -12.34 0.67 -0.72
C LYS A 37 -11.87 0.09 0.61
N ARG A 38 -10.73 0.58 1.09
CA ARG A 38 -10.08 0.14 2.32
C ARG A 38 -9.78 1.34 3.20
N HIS A 39 -9.62 1.09 4.49
CA HIS A 39 -9.11 2.08 5.42
C HIS A 39 -7.58 2.06 5.35
N ILE A 40 -6.96 3.24 5.19
CA ILE A 40 -5.50 3.39 5.26
C ILE A 40 -5.17 4.40 6.34
N THR A 41 -4.30 4.02 7.27
CA THR A 41 -3.89 4.87 8.39
C THR A 41 -2.39 5.00 8.42
N ASN A 42 -1.90 6.11 8.98
CA ASN A 42 -0.49 6.30 9.24
C ASN A 42 -0.18 5.84 10.67
N GLY A 43 0.68 4.84 10.79
CA GLY A 43 1.08 4.26 12.07
C GLY A 43 2.36 4.86 12.67
N GLY A 44 2.77 6.06 12.23
CA GLY A 44 3.98 6.71 12.75
C GLY A 44 5.21 6.48 11.87
N GLY A 45 5.09 6.74 10.58
CA GLY A 45 6.17 6.60 9.60
C GLY A 45 5.99 5.44 8.63
N PHE A 46 4.95 4.64 8.84
CA PHE A 46 4.56 3.57 7.91
C PHE A 46 3.04 3.39 7.97
N PRO A 47 2.41 3.01 6.84
CA PRO A 47 0.94 2.90 6.79
C PRO A 47 0.45 1.50 7.13
N PHE A 48 -0.83 1.44 7.54
CA PHE A 48 -1.58 0.21 7.66
C PHE A 48 -2.81 0.28 6.76
N VAL A 49 -3.02 -0.75 5.96
CA VAL A 49 -4.22 -0.93 5.13
C VAL A 49 -5.06 -2.04 5.74
N SER A 50 -6.38 -1.82 5.81
CA SER A 50 -7.31 -2.85 6.31
C SER A 50 -7.56 -3.92 5.26
N GLN A 51 -7.68 -5.17 5.67
CA GLN A 51 -8.19 -6.24 4.81
C GLN A 51 -9.72 -6.18 4.74
N THR A 52 -10.35 -5.79 5.83
CA THR A 52 -11.79 -5.59 5.88
C THR A 52 -12.19 -4.41 5.00
N PRO A 53 -13.19 -4.58 4.11
CA PRO A 53 -13.68 -3.47 3.29
C PRO A 53 -14.21 -2.34 4.17
N TYR A 54 -13.98 -1.10 3.70
CA TYR A 54 -14.44 0.09 4.41
C TYR A 54 -15.08 1.05 3.42
N GLU A 55 -16.40 1.16 3.47
CA GLU A 55 -17.19 1.92 2.50
C GLU A 55 -16.80 3.41 2.44
N ASN A 56 -16.48 3.99 3.59
CA ASN A 56 -16.02 5.38 3.68
C ASN A 56 -14.51 5.52 3.51
N GLY A 57 -13.84 4.47 3.07
CA GLY A 57 -12.41 4.47 2.82
C GLY A 57 -12.05 4.94 1.42
N VAL A 58 -10.92 4.43 0.93
CA VAL A 58 -10.36 4.84 -0.35
C VAL A 58 -9.92 3.63 -1.16
N HIS A 59 -9.83 3.79 -2.47
CA HIS A 59 -9.14 2.84 -3.35
C HIS A 59 -7.64 3.09 -3.22
N VAL A 60 -6.95 2.19 -2.53
CA VAL A 60 -5.56 2.39 -2.18
C VAL A 60 -4.69 2.26 -3.42
N LEU A 61 -3.81 3.24 -3.63
CA LEU A 61 -2.80 3.19 -4.68
C LEU A 61 -1.68 2.25 -4.26
N VAL A 62 -1.37 1.30 -5.13
CA VAL A 62 -0.31 0.33 -4.90
C VAL A 62 0.65 0.28 -6.06
N GLU A 63 1.87 -0.20 -5.80
CA GLU A 63 2.80 -0.64 -6.83
C GLU A 63 2.82 -2.16 -6.82
N ILE A 64 2.84 -2.76 -8.01
CA ILE A 64 2.77 -4.20 -8.19
C ILE A 64 4.13 -4.71 -8.63
N TYR A 65 4.62 -5.75 -7.94
CA TYR A 65 5.90 -6.40 -8.22
C TYR A 65 5.71 -7.91 -8.32
N LEU A 66 6.53 -8.55 -9.14
CA LEU A 66 6.68 -10.00 -9.15
C LEU A 66 7.95 -10.36 -8.40
N VAL A 67 7.83 -11.24 -7.42
CA VAL A 67 8.95 -11.68 -6.58
C VAL A 67 8.98 -13.21 -6.51
N ASP A 68 10.17 -13.77 -6.32
CA ASP A 68 10.31 -15.20 -6.07
C ASP A 68 10.00 -15.53 -4.60
N ASP A 69 10.00 -16.83 -4.28
CA ASP A 69 9.65 -17.29 -2.94
C ASP A 69 10.68 -16.83 -1.90
N GLU A 70 11.95 -16.77 -2.27
CA GLU A 70 13.02 -16.30 -1.37
C GLU A 70 12.83 -14.83 -1.01
N THR A 71 12.51 -13.98 -1.99
CA THR A 71 12.22 -12.57 -1.75
C THR A 71 10.97 -12.40 -0.91
N LEU A 72 9.93 -13.21 -1.15
CA LEU A 72 8.72 -13.19 -0.34
C LEU A 72 9.02 -13.52 1.13
N GLU A 73 9.87 -14.48 1.39
CA GLU A 73 10.31 -14.80 2.76
C GLU A 73 11.03 -13.63 3.43
N SER A 74 11.88 -12.93 2.68
CA SER A 74 12.55 -11.73 3.18
C SER A 74 11.54 -10.64 3.52
N LEU A 75 10.50 -10.46 2.71
CA LEU A 75 9.43 -9.51 2.97
C LEU A 75 8.61 -9.91 4.20
N ASN A 76 8.33 -11.19 4.40
CA ASN A 76 7.68 -11.68 5.60
C ASN A 76 8.45 -11.24 6.86
N SER A 77 9.76 -11.38 6.84
CA SER A 77 10.61 -10.96 7.96
C SER A 77 10.56 -9.46 8.19
N LEU A 78 10.63 -8.67 7.11
CA LEU A 78 10.55 -7.21 7.20
C LEU A 78 9.22 -6.77 7.80
N GLU A 79 8.12 -7.37 7.35
CA GLU A 79 6.77 -7.00 7.77
C GLU A 79 6.37 -7.62 9.13
N GLY A 80 7.27 -8.40 9.71
CA GLY A 80 7.00 -9.03 11.01
C GLY A 80 5.89 -10.07 10.94
N TYR A 81 5.83 -10.79 9.84
CA TYR A 81 4.84 -11.85 9.62
C TYR A 81 5.50 -13.22 9.75
N SER A 82 4.95 -14.09 10.59
CA SER A 82 5.44 -15.45 10.78
C SER A 82 4.49 -16.50 10.20
N TYR A 83 3.25 -16.50 10.64
CA TYR A 83 2.19 -17.39 10.17
C TYR A 83 0.83 -16.74 10.48
N PRO A 84 -0.26 -17.20 9.83
CA PRO A 84 -1.56 -16.57 9.99
C PRO A 84 -2.01 -16.47 11.46
N ASN A 85 -2.44 -15.27 11.84
CA ASN A 85 -2.96 -14.96 13.18
C ASN A 85 -1.96 -15.17 14.33
N CYS A 86 -0.65 -15.17 14.04
CA CYS A 86 0.36 -15.18 15.08
C CYS A 86 0.25 -13.91 15.93
N ALA A 87 0.25 -14.06 17.25
CA ALA A 87 0.08 -12.92 18.17
C ALA A 87 1.20 -11.87 18.05
N TYR A 88 2.35 -12.25 17.52
CA TYR A 88 3.51 -11.36 17.37
C TYR A 88 3.63 -10.74 15.98
N ASN A 89 2.70 -11.02 15.07
CA ASN A 89 2.74 -10.40 13.74
C ASN A 89 2.51 -8.91 13.85
N LEU A 90 3.40 -8.11 13.25
CA LEU A 90 3.17 -6.69 13.07
C LEU A 90 2.13 -6.46 11.97
N TYR A 91 2.33 -7.12 10.81
CA TYR A 91 1.36 -7.17 9.73
C TYR A 91 0.87 -8.60 9.54
N GLU A 92 -0.37 -8.74 9.08
CA GLU A 92 -0.87 -9.99 8.53
C GLU A 92 -0.60 -10.01 7.02
N ARG A 93 -0.59 -11.21 6.43
CA ARG A 93 -0.45 -11.38 4.99
C ARG A 93 -1.72 -12.03 4.43
N GLY A 94 -2.22 -11.49 3.34
CA GLY A 94 -3.40 -12.01 2.67
C GLY A 94 -3.38 -11.71 1.20
N GLU A 95 -4.49 -11.94 0.53
CA GLU A 95 -4.68 -11.63 -0.88
C GLU A 95 -5.69 -10.51 -1.06
N ILE A 96 -5.48 -9.70 -2.09
CA ILE A 96 -6.34 -8.57 -2.40
C ILE A 96 -6.48 -8.43 -3.91
N GLU A 97 -7.67 -8.04 -4.35
CA GLU A 97 -7.90 -7.72 -5.76
C GLU A 97 -7.48 -6.29 -6.04
N VAL A 98 -6.67 -6.14 -7.07
CA VAL A 98 -6.13 -4.86 -7.52
C VAL A 98 -6.39 -4.71 -9.01
N TYR A 99 -6.87 -3.54 -9.42
CA TYR A 99 -6.88 -3.20 -10.83
C TYR A 99 -5.47 -2.76 -11.24
N SER A 100 -4.87 -3.52 -12.14
CA SER A 100 -3.51 -3.26 -12.64
C SER A 100 -3.57 -2.36 -13.87
N ASN A 101 -2.94 -1.19 -13.77
CA ASN A 101 -2.97 -0.22 -14.88
C ASN A 101 -2.24 -0.74 -16.11
N SER A 102 -1.08 -1.37 -15.94
CA SER A 102 -0.29 -1.87 -17.08
C SER A 102 -0.88 -3.09 -17.73
N GLU A 103 -1.55 -3.95 -16.93
CA GLU A 103 -2.18 -5.17 -17.43
C GLU A 103 -3.63 -4.96 -17.88
N ASP A 104 -4.22 -3.81 -17.52
CA ASP A 104 -5.61 -3.42 -17.83
C ASP A 104 -6.62 -4.49 -17.42
N LYS A 105 -6.48 -4.99 -16.20
CA LYS A 105 -7.37 -6.00 -15.62
C LYS A 105 -7.20 -6.09 -14.12
N VAL A 106 -8.18 -6.73 -13.47
CA VAL A 106 -8.12 -7.07 -12.06
C VAL A 106 -7.20 -8.27 -11.87
N VAL A 107 -6.26 -8.15 -10.94
CA VAL A 107 -5.32 -9.22 -10.58
C VAL A 107 -5.34 -9.44 -9.08
N ASN A 108 -5.01 -10.66 -8.66
CA ASN A 108 -4.82 -10.97 -7.25
C ASN A 108 -3.37 -10.72 -6.85
N CYS A 109 -3.18 -10.01 -5.76
CA CYS A 109 -1.87 -9.71 -5.20
C CYS A 109 -1.79 -10.17 -3.74
N THR A 110 -0.59 -10.58 -3.34
CA THR A 110 -0.28 -10.72 -1.92
C THR A 110 -0.08 -9.34 -1.32
N ILE A 111 -0.64 -9.10 -0.15
CA ILE A 111 -0.53 -7.82 0.54
C ILE A 111 -0.28 -8.05 2.02
N TYR A 112 0.49 -7.15 2.63
CA TYR A 112 0.64 -7.10 4.07
C TYR A 112 -0.30 -6.03 4.62
N TYR A 113 -1.17 -6.41 5.56
CA TYR A 113 -2.23 -5.57 6.05
C TYR A 113 -2.31 -5.62 7.58
N LYS A 114 -3.05 -4.68 8.15
CA LYS A 114 -3.39 -4.73 9.57
C LYS A 114 -4.74 -4.09 9.77
N ASP A 115 -5.71 -4.87 10.26
CA ASP A 115 -7.01 -4.35 10.66
C ASP A 115 -6.87 -3.64 12.00
N ILE A 116 -7.22 -2.35 12.01
CA ILE A 116 -7.18 -1.54 13.21
C ILE A 116 -8.58 -1.57 13.83
N THR A 117 -8.67 -2.24 14.99
CA THR A 117 -9.93 -2.37 15.71
C THR A 117 -10.23 -1.18 16.61
N SER A 118 -9.21 -0.38 16.95
CA SER A 118 -9.38 0.81 17.76
C SER A 118 -8.40 1.88 17.29
N PRO A 119 -8.87 2.89 16.55
CA PRO A 119 -8.02 3.98 16.09
C PRO A 119 -7.32 4.74 17.21
N ALA A 120 -7.92 4.77 18.39
CA ALA A 120 -7.34 5.46 19.55
C ALA A 120 -5.99 4.89 20.00
N ASN A 121 -5.69 3.63 19.69
CA ASN A 121 -4.44 3.00 20.08
C ASN A 121 -3.25 3.37 19.19
N PHE A 122 -3.48 4.10 18.11
CA PHE A 122 -2.46 4.42 17.11
C PHE A 122 -2.19 5.93 16.99
N GLY A 123 -2.69 6.74 17.92
CA GLY A 123 -2.35 8.16 18.06
C GLY A 123 -2.81 9.07 16.92
N ASN A 124 -2.50 8.79 15.69
CA ASN A 124 -2.86 9.60 14.54
C ASN A 124 -3.55 8.74 13.51
N THR A 125 -4.87 8.89 13.41
CA THR A 125 -5.67 8.25 12.36
C THR A 125 -5.69 9.13 11.11
N TYR A 126 -4.55 9.29 10.47
CA TYR A 126 -4.50 9.97 9.18
C TYR A 126 -4.94 8.98 8.10
N MET A 127 -6.00 9.34 7.41
CA MET A 127 -6.43 8.61 6.22
C MET A 127 -5.90 9.36 5.00
N ALA A 128 -5.19 8.66 4.12
CA ALA A 128 -4.76 9.24 2.85
C ALA A 128 -5.98 9.37 1.92
N GLU A 129 -6.52 10.57 1.82
CA GLU A 129 -7.78 10.83 1.09
C GLU A 129 -7.72 10.47 -0.39
N ASP A 130 -6.53 10.53 -0.99
CA ASP A 130 -6.31 10.15 -2.39
C ASP A 130 -5.90 8.68 -2.55
N GLY A 131 -5.82 7.94 -1.46
CA GLY A 131 -5.39 6.54 -1.45
C GLY A 131 -3.90 6.32 -1.64
N ASN A 132 -3.11 7.38 -1.78
CA ASN A 132 -1.68 7.31 -1.98
C ASN A 132 -0.96 7.72 -0.70
N TRP A 133 -0.46 6.73 0.05
CA TRP A 133 0.30 7.03 1.25
C TRP A 133 1.66 7.65 0.86
N GLU A 134 1.94 8.76 1.51
CA GLU A 134 3.24 9.41 1.46
C GLU A 134 3.73 9.62 2.88
N ASP A 135 5.03 9.39 3.08
CA ASP A 135 5.62 9.70 4.37
C ASP A 135 5.80 11.21 4.48
N THR A 136 4.85 11.85 5.12
CA THR A 136 4.86 13.31 5.32
C THR A 136 5.61 13.72 6.58
N GLN A 137 6.35 12.80 7.20
CA GLN A 137 7.02 13.03 8.47
C GLN A 137 8.46 13.53 8.34
N THR A 138 8.95 13.72 7.13
CA THR A 138 10.21 14.42 6.95
C THR A 138 9.97 15.92 7.17
N GLU A 139 10.89 16.59 7.86
CA GLU A 139 10.76 18.02 8.14
C GLU A 139 10.53 18.86 6.88
N ASP A 140 11.11 18.46 5.76
CA ASP A 140 10.96 19.15 4.49
C ASP A 140 9.54 19.08 3.93
N GLU A 141 8.81 18.00 4.19
CA GLU A 141 7.43 17.85 3.74
C GLU A 141 6.44 18.58 4.65
N VAL A 142 6.80 18.81 5.90
CA VAL A 142 5.97 19.60 6.84
C VAL A 142 5.98 21.09 6.44
N MET A 143 7.01 21.56 5.74
CA MET A 143 7.18 22.99 5.39
C MET A 143 6.24 23.47 4.27
N SER A 144 5.72 22.59 3.40
CA SER A 144 4.76 22.97 2.37
C SER A 144 3.75 21.88 2.07
N PRO A 145 3.04 21.40 3.11
CA PRO A 145 2.22 20.21 2.97
C PRO A 145 0.99 20.41 2.07
N ASN A 146 0.42 21.60 2.06
CA ASN A 146 -0.86 21.82 1.35
C ASN A 146 -0.73 21.79 -0.16
N ASN A 147 0.37 22.30 -0.72
CA ASN A 147 0.56 22.33 -2.17
C ASN A 147 0.86 20.94 -2.73
N ILE A 148 1.69 20.17 -2.04
CA ILE A 148 2.06 18.81 -2.46
C ILE A 148 0.84 17.88 -2.36
N ILE A 149 0.10 17.97 -1.28
CA ILE A 149 -1.08 17.13 -1.05
C ILE A 149 -2.16 17.44 -2.09
N ASN A 150 -2.45 18.71 -2.36
CA ASN A 150 -3.45 19.12 -3.34
C ASN A 150 -3.08 18.68 -4.76
N GLU A 151 -1.81 18.82 -5.14
CA GLU A 151 -1.33 18.36 -6.44
C GLU A 151 -1.48 16.84 -6.61
N LYS A 152 -1.10 16.07 -5.59
CA LYS A 152 -1.23 14.62 -5.61
C LYS A 152 -2.69 14.16 -5.62
N LEU A 153 -3.54 14.81 -4.85
CA LEU A 153 -4.98 14.53 -4.84
C LEU A 153 -5.60 14.70 -6.22
N ASN A 154 -5.28 15.79 -6.91
CA ASN A 154 -5.81 16.05 -8.25
C ASN A 154 -5.38 14.99 -9.25
N GLN A 155 -4.09 14.66 -9.31
CA GLN A 155 -3.57 13.65 -10.22
C GLN A 155 -4.14 12.26 -9.94
N THR A 156 -4.17 11.86 -8.69
CA THR A 156 -4.60 10.53 -8.29
C THR A 156 -6.10 10.34 -8.46
N SER A 157 -6.88 11.36 -8.11
CA SER A 157 -8.34 11.32 -8.27
C SER A 157 -8.74 11.18 -9.74
N GLU A 158 -8.07 11.88 -10.65
CA GLU A 158 -8.34 11.75 -12.08
C GLU A 158 -7.99 10.36 -12.61
N THR A 159 -6.87 9.80 -12.18
CA THR A 159 -6.42 8.49 -12.61
C THR A 159 -7.43 7.41 -12.24
N TRP A 160 -7.87 7.37 -11.00
CA TRP A 160 -8.78 6.32 -10.59
C TRP A 160 -10.21 6.56 -11.08
N LYS A 161 -10.64 7.80 -11.29
CA LYS A 161 -11.91 8.10 -11.96
C LYS A 161 -11.93 7.54 -13.38
N ASN A 162 -10.84 7.69 -14.12
CA ASN A 162 -10.73 7.14 -15.46
C ASN A 162 -10.81 5.62 -15.46
N ILE A 163 -10.23 4.96 -14.46
CA ILE A 163 -10.25 3.50 -14.34
C ILE A 163 -11.66 2.99 -13.99
N PHE A 164 -12.33 3.58 -13.01
CA PHE A 164 -13.57 3.04 -12.45
C PHE A 164 -14.85 3.64 -13.03
N ILE A 165 -14.79 4.77 -13.72
CA ILE A 165 -15.94 5.40 -14.37
C ILE A 165 -16.00 5.02 -15.85
N ASN A 166 -14.87 4.97 -16.53
CA ASN A 166 -14.78 4.70 -17.97
C ASN A 166 -14.39 3.27 -18.30
N GLY A 167 -14.07 2.50 -17.32
CA GLY A 167 -13.78 1.07 -17.46
C GLY A 167 -15.00 0.29 -17.05
#